data_5fdbb329c403141e9101f841457dd656
#
_entry.id   5fdbb329c403141e9101f841457dd656
#
_cell.length_a   1.000
_cell.length_b   1.000
_cell.length_c   1.000
_cell.angle_alpha   90.00
_cell.angle_beta   90.00
_cell.angle_gamma   90.00
#
_symmetry.space_group_name_H-M   'P 1'
#
loop_
_entity.id
_entity.type
_entity.pdbx_description
1 polymer ?
#
loop_
_entity_poly.entity_id
_entity_poly.type
_entity_poly.pdbx_seq_one_letter_code
_entity_poly.pdbx_strand_id
1 'polypeptide(L)'
;RDILLNAAGVLRQLGMDAPRVAVLAAVDTPNPQMPETLDAVSLREAGERGEFQDCVVDGPLPYDLAMSREAAEAKGRTGPVCGEADILLVPDIACGNVLLKALRYGCGAESAGLVVGGRAPIVLTSRAAQTRDKLLPLRLASLFSL
;
A
#
# COMPACT_ATOMS: atom_id res chain seq x y z
N ARG A 1 0.40 5.71 -10.49
CA ARG A 1 0.64 4.51 -11.28
C ARG A 1 2.00 3.88 -10.94
N ASP A 2 3.11 4.59 -11.10
CA ASP A 2 4.47 4.07 -10.89
C ASP A 2 4.71 3.61 -9.44
N ILE A 3 4.20 4.36 -8.46
CA ILE A 3 4.27 3.97 -7.04
C ILE A 3 3.58 2.62 -6.81
N LEU A 4 2.41 2.41 -7.42
CA LEU A 4 1.67 1.15 -7.33
C LEU A 4 2.48 -0.01 -7.92
N LEU A 5 3.00 0.16 -9.13
CA LEU A 5 3.82 -0.86 -9.81
C LEU A 5 5.10 -1.18 -9.03
N ASN A 6 5.76 -0.16 -8.49
CA ASN A 6 6.94 -0.34 -7.65
C ASN A 6 6.62 -1.14 -6.37
N ALA A 7 5.51 -0.81 -5.69
CA ALA A 7 5.09 -1.53 -4.49
C ALA A 7 4.68 -2.98 -4.79
N ALA A 8 3.90 -3.21 -5.85
CA ALA A 8 3.54 -4.55 -6.30
C ALA A 8 4.80 -5.37 -6.67
N GLY A 9 5.76 -4.75 -7.36
CA GLY A 9 7.04 -5.38 -7.69
C GLY A 9 7.84 -5.83 -6.47
N VAL A 10 7.81 -5.05 -5.37
CA VAL A 10 8.42 -5.44 -4.09
C VAL A 10 7.80 -6.73 -3.55
N LEU A 11 6.48 -6.78 -3.45
CA LEU A 11 5.80 -7.96 -2.89
C LEU A 11 5.95 -9.21 -3.77
N ARG A 12 5.98 -9.03 -5.08
CA ARG A 12 6.22 -10.14 -6.02
C ARG A 12 7.62 -10.74 -5.84
N GLN A 13 8.64 -9.91 -5.66
CA GLN A 13 9.99 -10.41 -5.36
C GLN A 13 10.07 -11.14 -4.00
N LEU A 14 9.14 -10.87 -3.10
CA LEU A 14 8.96 -11.60 -1.85
C LEU A 14 8.09 -12.86 -1.99
N GLY A 15 7.68 -13.23 -3.21
CA GLY A 15 6.93 -14.45 -3.51
C GLY A 15 5.40 -14.30 -3.50
N MET A 16 4.88 -13.08 -3.55
CA MET A 16 3.44 -12.84 -3.66
C MET A 16 3.05 -12.60 -5.12
N ASP A 17 2.39 -13.54 -5.76
CA ASP A 17 2.13 -13.52 -7.21
C ASP A 17 1.16 -12.41 -7.65
N ALA A 18 0.13 -12.12 -6.88
CA ALA A 18 -0.90 -11.14 -7.22
C ALA A 18 -1.29 -10.29 -6.00
N PRO A 19 -0.43 -9.34 -5.54
CA PRO A 19 -0.75 -8.51 -4.39
C PRO A 19 -2.01 -7.66 -4.61
N ARG A 20 -2.80 -7.54 -3.55
CA ARG A 20 -4.05 -6.79 -3.53
C ARG A 20 -3.79 -5.37 -3.05
N VAL A 21 -4.07 -4.41 -3.90
CA VAL A 21 -3.79 -2.99 -3.69
C VAL A 21 -5.08 -2.26 -3.34
N ALA A 22 -5.17 -1.75 -2.12
CA ALA A 22 -6.20 -0.80 -1.73
C ALA A 22 -5.71 0.62 -2.00
N VAL A 23 -6.40 1.35 -2.88
CA VAL A 23 -6.17 2.79 -3.07
C VAL A 23 -6.99 3.55 -2.04
N LEU A 24 -6.31 4.07 -1.02
CA LEU A 24 -6.96 4.64 0.15
C LEU A 24 -7.55 6.03 -0.11
N ALA A 25 -8.75 6.23 0.41
CA ALA A 25 -9.41 7.53 0.53
C ALA A 25 -10.25 7.56 1.81
N ALA A 26 -10.78 8.72 2.17
CA ALA A 26 -11.64 8.84 3.35
C ALA A 26 -13.04 8.25 3.16
N VAL A 27 -13.47 8.09 1.90
CA VAL A 27 -14.78 7.53 1.51
C VAL A 27 -14.60 6.47 0.43
N ASP A 28 -15.59 5.60 0.25
CA ASP A 28 -15.59 4.50 -0.73
C ASP A 28 -16.30 4.82 -2.04
N THR A 29 -16.70 6.07 -2.20
CA THR A 29 -17.40 6.56 -3.42
C THR A 29 -16.66 7.75 -4.03
N PRO A 30 -16.66 7.88 -5.37
CA PRO A 30 -16.03 9.02 -6.03
C PRO A 30 -16.70 10.35 -5.63
N ASN A 31 -15.89 11.33 -5.26
CA ASN A 31 -16.34 12.65 -4.89
C ASN A 31 -15.46 13.72 -5.55
N PRO A 32 -15.99 14.60 -6.43
CA PRO A 32 -15.20 15.64 -7.08
C PRO A 32 -14.52 16.65 -6.14
N GLN A 33 -15.00 16.77 -4.90
CA GLN A 33 -14.37 17.61 -3.87
C GLN A 33 -13.21 16.88 -3.15
N MET A 34 -13.00 15.62 -3.45
CA MET A 34 -11.95 14.76 -2.89
C MET A 34 -11.18 14.09 -4.05
N PRO A 35 -10.21 14.80 -4.65
CA PRO A 35 -9.52 14.35 -5.87
C PRO A 35 -8.89 12.95 -5.75
N GLU A 36 -8.43 12.57 -4.56
CA GLU A 36 -7.87 11.24 -4.28
C GLU A 36 -8.86 10.10 -4.55
N THR A 37 -10.17 10.35 -4.44
CA THR A 37 -11.20 9.37 -4.77
C THR A 37 -11.31 9.14 -6.28
N LEU A 38 -11.10 10.19 -7.08
CA LEU A 38 -11.10 10.12 -8.54
C LEU A 38 -9.84 9.42 -9.06
N ASP A 39 -8.70 9.70 -8.45
CA ASP A 39 -7.44 9.01 -8.73
C ASP A 39 -7.59 7.51 -8.42
N ALA A 40 -8.22 7.16 -7.30
CA ALA A 40 -8.48 5.78 -6.92
C ALA A 40 -9.37 5.05 -7.94
N VAL A 41 -10.46 5.68 -8.40
CA VAL A 41 -11.30 5.13 -9.47
C VAL A 41 -10.49 4.91 -10.75
N SER A 42 -9.68 5.89 -11.15
CA SER A 42 -8.85 5.79 -12.36
C SER A 42 -7.88 4.62 -12.29
N LEU A 43 -7.25 4.38 -11.13
CA LEU A 43 -6.34 3.26 -10.92
C LEU A 43 -7.08 1.92 -10.90
N ARG A 44 -8.24 1.82 -10.26
CA ARG A 44 -9.07 0.62 -10.29
C ARG A 44 -9.46 0.26 -11.71
N GLU A 45 -10.00 1.21 -12.46
CA GLU A 45 -10.41 1.01 -13.86
C GLU A 45 -9.22 0.61 -14.76
N ALA A 46 -8.03 1.16 -14.52
CA ALA A 46 -6.81 0.73 -15.21
C ALA A 46 -6.49 -0.74 -14.90
N GLY A 47 -6.67 -1.17 -13.65
CA GLY A 47 -6.54 -2.57 -13.25
C GLY A 47 -7.56 -3.48 -13.95
N GLU A 48 -8.83 -3.07 -14.00
CA GLU A 48 -9.91 -3.78 -14.69
C GLU A 48 -9.63 -3.93 -16.21
N ARG A 49 -8.96 -2.94 -16.82
CA ARG A 49 -8.51 -3.01 -18.21
C ARG A 49 -7.25 -3.88 -18.42
N GLY A 50 -6.70 -4.48 -17.35
CA GLY A 50 -5.51 -5.32 -17.42
C GLY A 50 -4.19 -4.56 -17.55
N GLU A 51 -4.18 -3.25 -17.22
CA GLU A 51 -2.95 -2.45 -17.25
C GLU A 51 -1.97 -2.78 -16.11
N PHE A 52 -2.45 -3.49 -15.09
CA PHE A 52 -1.69 -3.99 -13.94
C PHE A 52 -1.80 -5.51 -13.90
N GLN A 53 -1.08 -6.22 -14.78
CA GLN A 53 -1.22 -7.67 -14.99
C GLN A 53 -0.89 -8.51 -13.75
N ASP A 54 -0.14 -7.94 -12.81
CA ASP A 54 0.48 -8.67 -11.70
C ASP A 54 -0.04 -8.23 -10.33
N CYS A 55 -1.16 -7.51 -10.27
CA CYS A 55 -1.81 -7.15 -9.01
C CYS A 55 -3.30 -6.88 -9.19
N VAL A 56 -4.05 -6.97 -8.10
CA VAL A 56 -5.48 -6.64 -8.06
C VAL A 56 -5.64 -5.27 -7.40
N VAL A 57 -6.30 -4.35 -8.07
CA VAL A 57 -6.46 -2.96 -7.59
C VAL A 57 -7.93 -2.67 -7.30
N ASP A 58 -8.24 -2.15 -6.13
CA ASP A 58 -9.57 -1.64 -5.77
C ASP A 58 -9.45 -0.29 -5.03
N GLY A 59 -10.45 0.53 -5.18
CA GLY A 59 -10.56 1.84 -4.56
C GLY A 59 -11.60 2.74 -5.26
N PRO A 60 -11.96 3.86 -4.63
CA PRO A 60 -11.48 4.32 -3.31
C PRO A 60 -11.93 3.41 -2.17
N LEU A 61 -11.07 3.20 -1.19
CA LEU A 61 -11.36 2.42 0.01
C LEU A 61 -10.89 3.16 1.28
N PRO A 62 -11.75 3.38 2.28
CA PRO A 62 -11.33 3.70 3.63
C PRO A 62 -10.46 2.59 4.24
N TYR A 63 -9.61 2.96 5.18
CA TYR A 63 -8.68 2.02 5.82
C TYR A 63 -9.36 0.79 6.44
N ASP A 64 -10.49 0.99 7.12
CA ASP A 64 -11.25 -0.09 7.74
C ASP A 64 -11.80 -1.09 6.70
N LEU A 65 -12.28 -0.61 5.55
CA LEU A 65 -12.75 -1.48 4.47
C LEU A 65 -11.60 -2.24 3.79
N ALA A 66 -10.40 -1.64 3.73
CA ALA A 66 -9.23 -2.29 3.19
C ALA A 66 -8.70 -3.40 4.10
N MET A 67 -8.81 -3.24 5.42
CA MET A 67 -8.14 -4.10 6.41
C MET A 67 -9.07 -5.02 7.20
N SER A 68 -10.40 -4.79 7.16
CA SER A 68 -11.38 -5.59 7.90
C SER A 68 -12.51 -6.05 7.00
N ARG A 69 -12.61 -7.37 6.83
CA ARG A 69 -13.74 -7.99 6.11
C ARG A 69 -15.06 -7.72 6.80
N GLU A 70 -15.08 -7.78 8.13
CA GLU A 70 -16.27 -7.49 8.94
C GLU A 70 -16.75 -6.04 8.74
N ALA A 71 -15.83 -5.08 8.72
CA ALA A 71 -16.18 -3.68 8.46
C ALA A 71 -16.72 -3.48 7.04
N ALA A 72 -16.14 -4.15 6.05
CA ALA A 72 -16.61 -4.11 4.67
C ALA A 72 -18.03 -4.70 4.55
N GLU A 73 -18.27 -5.86 5.12
CA GLU A 73 -19.58 -6.51 5.13
C GLU A 73 -20.65 -5.66 5.84
N ALA A 74 -20.31 -5.10 7.02
CA ALA A 74 -21.23 -4.22 7.77
C ALA A 74 -21.64 -2.96 6.99
N LYS A 75 -20.77 -2.48 6.08
CA LYS A 75 -21.06 -1.33 5.21
C LYS A 75 -21.59 -1.73 3.83
N GLY A 76 -21.81 -3.04 3.59
CA GLY A 76 -22.30 -3.55 2.31
C GLY A 76 -21.31 -3.39 1.15
N ARG A 77 -20.03 -3.14 1.45
CA ARG A 77 -18.98 -3.01 0.44
C ARG A 77 -18.36 -4.38 0.16
N THR A 78 -18.40 -4.79 -1.09
CA THR A 78 -17.78 -6.03 -1.56
C THR A 78 -16.73 -5.72 -2.61
N GLY A 79 -15.67 -6.50 -2.67
CA GLY A 79 -14.61 -6.32 -3.64
C GLY A 79 -13.45 -7.28 -3.39
N PRO A 80 -12.58 -7.47 -4.37
CA PRO A 80 -11.47 -8.44 -4.29
C PRO A 80 -10.39 -8.05 -3.27
N VAL A 81 -10.38 -6.80 -2.82
CA VAL A 81 -9.38 -6.24 -1.89
C VAL A 81 -9.96 -5.97 -0.50
N CYS A 82 -11.30 -5.93 -0.38
CA CYS A 82 -11.97 -5.63 0.89
C CYS A 82 -11.58 -6.60 2.01
N GLY A 83 -10.99 -6.05 3.08
CA GLY A 83 -10.55 -6.81 4.26
C GLY A 83 -9.28 -7.62 4.07
N GLU A 84 -8.65 -7.55 2.89
CA GLU A 84 -7.51 -8.40 2.54
C GLU A 84 -6.41 -7.66 1.76
N ALA A 85 -6.29 -6.35 1.98
CA ALA A 85 -5.28 -5.55 1.29
C ALA A 85 -3.86 -5.95 1.71
N ASP A 86 -3.00 -6.18 0.73
CA ASP A 86 -1.57 -6.43 0.90
C ASP A 86 -0.76 -5.14 0.75
N ILE A 87 -1.29 -4.18 -0.02
CA ILE A 87 -0.71 -2.86 -0.26
C ILE A 87 -1.75 -1.78 0.05
N LEU A 88 -1.37 -0.80 0.83
CA LEU A 88 -2.14 0.42 1.10
C LEU A 88 -1.50 1.59 0.35
N LEU A 89 -2.07 1.96 -0.79
CA LEU A 89 -1.66 3.13 -1.54
C LEU A 89 -2.35 4.37 -0.97
N VAL A 90 -1.59 5.19 -0.30
CA VAL A 90 -2.09 6.41 0.37
C VAL A 90 -2.12 7.61 -0.58
N PRO A 91 -3.03 8.57 -0.39
CA PRO A 91 -3.18 9.73 -1.28
C PRO A 91 -1.96 10.65 -1.28
N ASP A 92 -1.28 10.78 -0.14
CA ASP A 92 -0.12 11.66 0.00
C ASP A 92 0.86 11.19 1.08
N ILE A 93 2.01 11.84 1.13
CA ILE A 93 3.09 11.52 2.07
C ILE A 93 2.70 11.80 3.53
N ALA A 94 1.84 12.77 3.81
CA ALA A 94 1.42 13.11 5.16
C ALA A 94 0.54 11.98 5.73
N CYS A 95 -0.45 11.52 4.94
CA CYS A 95 -1.29 10.38 5.27
C CYS A 95 -0.45 9.12 5.52
N GLY A 96 0.46 8.79 4.62
CA GLY A 96 1.34 7.63 4.75
C GLY A 96 2.25 7.71 5.98
N ASN A 97 2.81 8.88 6.26
CA ASN A 97 3.67 9.09 7.43
C ASN A 97 2.90 8.95 8.75
N VAL A 98 1.69 9.51 8.83
CA VAL A 98 0.82 9.38 10.02
C VAL A 98 0.43 7.92 10.23
N LEU A 99 -0.04 7.23 9.19
CA LEU A 99 -0.43 5.82 9.23
C LEU A 99 0.74 4.94 9.69
N LEU A 100 1.92 5.07 9.06
CA LEU A 100 3.11 4.31 9.45
C LEU A 100 3.48 4.53 10.91
N LYS A 101 3.43 5.77 11.39
CA LYS A 101 3.76 6.10 12.79
C LYS A 101 2.70 5.58 13.76
N ALA A 102 1.42 5.66 13.42
CA ALA A 102 0.34 5.11 14.22
C ALA A 102 0.50 3.60 14.39
N LEU A 103 0.76 2.86 13.32
CA LEU A 103 1.01 1.42 13.37
C LEU A 103 2.27 1.09 14.19
N ARG A 104 3.36 1.81 13.97
CA ARG A 104 4.62 1.54 14.65
C ARG A 104 4.57 1.87 16.14
N TYR A 105 4.13 3.08 16.51
CA TYR A 105 4.16 3.56 17.89
C TYR A 105 2.89 3.24 18.68
N GLY A 106 1.74 3.16 18.03
CA GLY A 106 0.47 2.82 18.65
C GLY A 106 0.22 1.31 18.73
N CYS A 107 0.59 0.57 17.68
CA CYS A 107 0.31 -0.87 17.57
C CYS A 107 1.57 -1.75 17.69
N GLY A 108 2.76 -1.18 17.85
CA GLY A 108 4.01 -1.94 17.97
C GLY A 108 4.46 -2.64 16.69
N ALA A 109 4.00 -2.22 15.52
CA ALA A 109 4.37 -2.82 14.25
C ALA A 109 5.85 -2.65 13.94
N GLU A 110 6.49 -3.70 13.43
CA GLU A 110 7.83 -3.61 12.85
C GLU A 110 7.75 -3.00 11.44
N SER A 111 8.74 -2.20 11.07
CA SER A 111 8.76 -1.55 9.77
C SER A 111 10.14 -1.56 9.13
N ALA A 112 10.16 -1.72 7.81
CA ALA A 112 11.36 -1.60 6.98
C ALA A 112 11.08 -0.60 5.86
N GLY A 113 11.86 0.48 5.80
CA GLY A 113 11.72 1.52 4.79
C GLY A 113 12.65 1.28 3.60
N LEU A 114 12.06 1.17 2.41
CA LEU A 114 12.77 1.12 1.13
C LEU A 114 12.24 2.19 0.19
N VAL A 115 13.14 2.83 -0.54
CA VAL A 115 12.81 3.59 -1.76
C VAL A 115 13.16 2.71 -2.94
N VAL A 116 12.20 2.46 -3.79
CA VAL A 116 12.29 1.58 -4.96
C VAL A 116 11.86 2.31 -6.22
N GLY A 117 12.07 1.70 -7.39
CA GLY A 117 11.79 2.31 -8.70
C GLY A 117 13.03 2.88 -9.39
N GLY A 118 14.20 2.86 -8.72
CA GLY A 118 15.50 3.13 -9.32
C GLY A 118 16.24 1.86 -9.71
N ARG A 119 17.51 1.98 -10.11
CA ARG A 119 18.39 0.85 -10.47
C ARG A 119 18.74 -0.07 -9.30
N ALA A 120 18.63 0.45 -8.08
CA ALA A 120 18.86 -0.29 -6.85
C ALA A 120 17.94 0.24 -5.75
N PRO A 121 17.53 -0.61 -4.78
CA PRO A 121 16.77 -0.14 -3.63
C PRO A 121 17.62 0.76 -2.74
N ILE A 122 17.00 1.81 -2.18
CA ILE A 122 17.65 2.69 -1.20
C ILE A 122 17.01 2.43 0.16
N VAL A 123 17.83 2.07 1.13
CA VAL A 123 17.40 1.88 2.52
C VAL A 123 17.27 3.22 3.21
N LEU A 124 16.08 3.53 3.70
CA LEU A 124 15.82 4.72 4.51
C LEU A 124 15.42 4.34 5.93
N THR A 125 16.14 4.87 6.89
CA THR A 125 15.84 4.68 8.31
C THR A 125 15.59 6.02 9.00
N SER A 126 14.72 6.01 10.02
CA SER A 126 14.51 7.20 10.86
C SER A 126 15.79 7.53 11.64
N ARG A 127 16.03 8.82 11.90
CA ARG A 127 17.09 9.27 12.81
C ARG A 127 16.95 8.70 14.23
N ALA A 128 15.72 8.41 14.66
CA ALA A 128 15.40 7.79 15.93
C ALA A 128 15.42 6.25 15.91
N ALA A 129 15.84 5.64 14.78
CA ALA A 129 15.84 4.18 14.62
C ALA A 129 16.93 3.52 15.48
N GLN A 130 16.56 2.49 16.21
CA GLN A 130 17.50 1.63 16.93
C GLN A 130 18.27 0.71 15.94
N THR A 131 19.32 0.04 16.41
CA THR A 131 20.13 -0.85 15.57
C THR A 131 19.30 -1.94 14.90
N ARG A 132 18.35 -2.55 15.62
CA ARG A 132 17.42 -3.56 15.08
C ARG A 132 16.60 -3.03 13.90
N ASP A 133 16.10 -1.80 14.01
CA ASP A 133 15.31 -1.14 12.97
C ASP A 133 16.09 -0.84 11.69
N LYS A 134 17.43 -0.82 11.79
CA LYS A 134 18.32 -0.61 10.64
C LYS A 134 18.65 -1.92 9.91
N LEU A 135 18.63 -3.04 10.63
CA LEU A 135 18.96 -4.35 10.07
C LEU A 135 17.84 -4.91 9.19
N LEU A 136 16.59 -4.72 9.59
CA LEU A 136 15.44 -5.26 8.83
C LEU A 136 15.37 -4.71 7.40
N PRO A 137 15.44 -3.39 7.15
CA PRO A 137 15.42 -2.87 5.78
C PRO A 137 16.67 -3.24 4.98
N LEU A 138 17.83 -3.42 5.60
CA LEU A 138 19.03 -3.93 4.92
C LEU A 138 18.86 -5.39 4.46
N ARG A 139 18.30 -6.25 5.31
CA ARG A 139 17.96 -7.62 4.94
C ARG A 139 16.93 -7.65 3.82
N LEU A 140 15.87 -6.82 3.93
CA LEU A 140 14.88 -6.72 2.89
C LEU A 140 15.51 -6.26 1.57
N ALA A 141 16.34 -5.21 1.57
CA ALA A 141 17.03 -4.73 0.38
C ALA A 141 17.94 -5.78 -0.27
N SER A 142 18.55 -6.67 0.51
CA SER A 142 19.42 -7.73 -0.02
C SER A 142 18.68 -8.81 -0.80
N LEU A 143 17.35 -8.91 -0.65
CA LEU A 143 16.52 -9.83 -1.44
C LEU A 143 16.24 -9.31 -2.85
N PHE A 144 16.45 -8.01 -3.07
CA PHE A 144 16.28 -7.38 -4.39
C PHE A 144 17.62 -7.49 -5.15
N SER A 145 17.83 -8.61 -5.82
CA SER A 145 18.97 -8.77 -6.73
C SER A 145 18.84 -7.80 -7.89
N LEU A 146 19.93 -7.15 -8.24
CA LEU A 146 20.07 -6.31 -9.45
C LEU A 146 20.04 -7.18 -10.70
#